data_b87d3f6414c795ccf566a99c9fb60a17
#
_entry.id   b87d3f6414c795ccf566a99c9fb60a17
#
_cell.length_a   1.000
_cell.length_b   1.000
_cell.length_c   1.000
_cell.angle_alpha   90.00
_cell.angle_beta   90.00
_cell.angle_gamma   90.00
#
_symmetry.space_group_name_H-M   'P 1'
#
loop_
_entity.id
_entity.type
_entity.pdbx_description
1 polymer ?
#
loop_
_entity_poly.entity_id
_entity_poly.type
_entity_poly.pdbx_seq_one_letter_code
_entity_poly.pdbx_strand_id
1 'polypeptide(L)'
;GYFDAVEKELLASPADAFGGPDRAHDSFTDIQKAINYSMTSFFTTGGIRGGKKKMDKFYPRSFNMGVRRAVYEALGGFSKMRFGEDIDFSIRIFKNGYTCRLFPDAWVYHKRRTDLKKFFKQVHNSGIARINLYKKYPDSLKLVHLLPAVFTLGVALLLLGTPFCLFSFIPIILYALLVCMDSTIQNKSLAIGIYSIAAAFIQLIGYGTGFWRAWWQRCVRGKDEFEAFQKNFYK
;
A
#
# COMPACT_ATOMS: atom_id res chain seq x y z
N GLY A 1 0.62 -7.53 26.24
CA GLY A 1 1.43 -7.56 24.98
C GLY A 1 0.59 -7.89 23.76
N TYR A 2 1.24 -8.21 22.63
CA TYR A 2 0.55 -8.49 21.37
C TYR A 2 -0.46 -9.66 21.51
N PHE A 3 -0.05 -10.76 22.09
CA PHE A 3 -0.91 -11.94 22.24
C PHE A 3 -2.08 -11.69 23.18
N ASP A 4 -1.89 -10.93 24.25
CA ASP A 4 -2.98 -10.56 25.18
C ASP A 4 -4.04 -9.71 24.48
N ALA A 5 -3.60 -8.80 23.60
CA ALA A 5 -4.51 -8.01 22.76
C ALA A 5 -5.29 -8.88 21.77
N VAL A 6 -4.63 -9.86 21.14
CA VAL A 6 -5.28 -10.81 20.24
C VAL A 6 -6.30 -11.67 20.99
N GLU A 7 -5.94 -12.21 22.15
CA GLU A 7 -6.82 -13.04 22.97
C GLU A 7 -8.06 -12.25 23.41
N LYS A 8 -7.86 -11.04 23.95
CA LYS A 8 -8.95 -10.14 24.35
C LYS A 8 -9.94 -9.87 23.22
N GLU A 9 -9.44 -9.57 22.03
CA GLU A 9 -10.28 -9.28 20.85
C GLU A 9 -11.03 -10.54 20.38
N LEU A 10 -10.39 -11.72 20.40
CA LEU A 10 -11.04 -12.98 20.02
C LEU A 10 -12.11 -13.42 21.01
N LEU A 11 -11.89 -13.19 22.31
CA LEU A 11 -12.89 -13.48 23.36
C LEU A 11 -14.08 -12.53 23.26
N ALA A 12 -13.83 -11.24 22.95
CA ALA A 12 -14.89 -10.25 22.80
C ALA A 12 -15.75 -10.48 21.55
N SER A 13 -15.14 -10.93 20.46
CA SER A 13 -15.85 -11.22 19.20
C SER A 13 -15.00 -12.13 18.32
N PRO A 14 -15.38 -13.41 18.16
CA PRO A 14 -14.66 -14.35 17.32
C PRO A 14 -14.49 -13.87 15.89
N ALA A 15 -13.35 -14.22 15.28
CA ALA A 15 -13.05 -13.95 13.89
C ALA A 15 -12.35 -15.16 13.26
N ASP A 16 -12.56 -15.37 11.96
CA ASP A 16 -11.88 -16.43 11.22
C ASP A 16 -10.48 -16.02 10.79
N ALA A 17 -10.30 -14.72 10.54
CA ALA A 17 -9.02 -14.08 10.31
C ALA A 17 -8.99 -12.70 10.95
N PHE A 18 -7.81 -12.24 11.29
CA PHE A 18 -7.59 -10.90 11.83
C PHE A 18 -6.27 -10.32 11.36
N GLY A 19 -6.11 -9.05 11.57
CA GLY A 19 -4.83 -8.35 11.47
C GLY A 19 -4.86 -7.08 12.30
N GLY A 20 -3.70 -6.52 12.53
CA GLY A 20 -3.53 -5.29 13.30
C GLY A 20 -2.78 -4.21 12.53
N PRO A 21 -2.74 -2.97 13.08
CA PRO A 21 -1.99 -1.88 12.49
C PRO A 21 -0.49 -2.11 12.60
N ASP A 22 0.25 -1.42 11.74
CA ASP A 22 1.70 -1.32 11.84
C ASP A 22 2.12 0.08 12.29
N ARG A 23 3.24 0.15 13.00
CA ARG A 23 3.80 1.40 13.52
C ARG A 23 5.26 1.55 13.11
N ALA A 24 5.70 2.81 12.97
CA ALA A 24 7.10 3.15 12.88
C ALA A 24 7.73 3.07 14.29
N HIS A 25 8.95 2.56 14.36
CA HIS A 25 9.75 2.58 15.59
C HIS A 25 10.62 3.84 15.63
N ASP A 26 10.93 4.35 16.82
CA ASP A 26 11.71 5.58 17.01
C ASP A 26 13.13 5.48 16.41
N SER A 27 13.70 4.26 16.41
CA SER A 27 15.02 3.98 15.82
C SER A 27 15.04 3.98 14.28
N PHE A 28 13.93 4.23 13.62
CA PHE A 28 13.91 4.30 12.15
C PHE A 28 14.70 5.52 11.67
N THR A 29 15.45 5.34 10.58
CA THR A 29 16.15 6.45 9.92
C THR A 29 15.15 7.47 9.37
N ASP A 30 15.60 8.69 9.10
CA ASP A 30 14.75 9.76 8.54
C ASP A 30 14.11 9.33 7.22
N ILE A 31 14.85 8.60 6.36
CA ILE A 31 14.28 8.02 5.12
C ILE A 31 13.17 7.02 5.44
N GLN A 32 13.34 6.17 6.43
CA GLN A 32 12.30 5.21 6.81
C GLN A 32 11.06 5.90 7.42
N LYS A 33 11.26 6.97 8.18
CA LYS A 33 10.17 7.81 8.72
C LYS A 33 9.45 8.54 7.59
N ALA A 34 10.17 9.08 6.62
CA ALA A 34 9.59 9.70 5.42
C ALA A 34 8.79 8.71 4.57
N ILE A 35 9.31 7.49 4.37
CA ILE A 35 8.57 6.40 3.70
C ILE A 35 7.33 6.02 4.51
N ASN A 36 7.44 5.92 5.83
CA ASN A 36 6.27 5.66 6.68
C ASN A 36 5.21 6.74 6.51
N TYR A 37 5.59 8.01 6.55
CA TYR A 37 4.70 9.13 6.29
C TYR A 37 3.99 8.97 4.94
N SER A 38 4.75 8.76 3.86
CA SER A 38 4.16 8.62 2.51
C SER A 38 3.20 7.43 2.39
N MET A 39 3.36 6.39 3.19
CA MET A 39 2.49 5.21 3.20
C MET A 39 1.22 5.38 4.05
N THR A 40 1.19 6.34 4.97
CA THR A 40 0.09 6.51 5.94
C THR A 40 -0.62 7.86 5.83
N SER A 41 0.00 8.86 5.20
CA SER A 41 -0.57 10.20 5.07
C SER A 41 -1.83 10.22 4.21
N PHE A 42 -2.78 11.07 4.61
CA PHE A 42 -3.98 11.37 3.83
C PHE A 42 -3.63 11.91 2.42
N PHE A 43 -2.61 12.76 2.33
CA PHE A 43 -2.21 13.41 1.08
C PHE A 43 -1.57 12.47 0.04
N THR A 44 -1.25 11.24 0.43
CA THR A 44 -0.63 10.24 -0.46
C THR A 44 -1.50 9.00 -0.67
N THR A 45 -2.14 8.51 0.40
CA THR A 45 -2.91 7.25 0.37
C THR A 45 -4.40 7.46 0.68
N GLY A 46 -4.85 8.72 0.85
CA GLY A 46 -6.22 9.03 1.19
C GLY A 46 -6.65 8.51 2.57
N GLY A 47 -5.68 8.26 3.46
CA GLY A 47 -5.96 7.74 4.81
C GLY A 47 -6.39 6.27 4.87
N ILE A 48 -6.26 5.52 3.76
CA ILE A 48 -6.61 4.09 3.70
C ILE A 48 -5.72 3.25 4.63
N ARG A 49 -4.47 3.69 4.82
CA ARG A 49 -3.52 3.07 5.74
C ARG A 49 -3.38 3.95 6.98
N GLY A 50 -3.48 3.34 8.15
CA GLY A 50 -3.34 4.06 9.42
C GLY A 50 -4.59 4.81 9.90
N GLY A 51 -5.69 4.80 9.14
CA GLY A 51 -6.94 5.43 9.53
C GLY A 51 -7.73 4.58 10.53
N LYS A 52 -8.28 5.25 11.56
CA LYS A 52 -9.20 4.65 12.55
C LYS A 52 -10.61 4.39 11.98
N LYS A 53 -10.84 4.60 10.68
CA LYS A 53 -12.16 4.36 10.07
C LYS A 53 -12.42 2.86 9.98
N LYS A 54 -13.53 2.41 10.57
CA LYS A 54 -14.12 1.10 10.31
C LYS A 54 -14.39 0.99 8.82
N MET A 55 -13.62 0.15 8.14
CA MET A 55 -13.94 -0.26 6.77
C MET A 55 -14.87 -1.47 6.87
N ASP A 56 -15.90 -1.52 6.03
CA ASP A 56 -16.83 -2.66 5.99
C ASP A 56 -16.13 -4.00 5.76
N LYS A 57 -14.96 -3.96 5.09
CA LYS A 57 -14.08 -5.12 4.88
C LYS A 57 -12.64 -4.73 5.19
N PHE A 58 -12.03 -5.41 6.14
CA PHE A 58 -10.63 -5.23 6.49
C PHE A 58 -9.78 -6.29 5.79
N TYR A 59 -8.73 -5.86 5.12
CA TYR A 59 -7.77 -6.71 4.40
C TYR A 59 -6.45 -6.72 5.16
N PRO A 60 -6.19 -7.70 6.04
CA PRO A 60 -4.95 -7.78 6.80
C PRO A 60 -3.75 -7.95 5.88
N ARG A 61 -2.60 -7.51 6.37
CA ARG A 61 -1.32 -7.65 5.67
C ARG A 61 -0.58 -8.86 6.21
N SER A 62 0.11 -9.57 5.34
CA SER A 62 0.82 -10.81 5.67
C SER A 62 1.79 -10.68 6.85
N PHE A 63 2.38 -9.50 7.08
CA PHE A 63 3.28 -9.25 8.22
C PHE A 63 2.56 -9.16 9.59
N ASN A 64 1.24 -8.97 9.61
CA ASN A 64 0.42 -8.93 10.83
C ASN A 64 -0.97 -9.50 10.51
N MET A 65 -1.03 -10.82 10.30
CA MET A 65 -2.24 -11.55 9.93
C MET A 65 -2.30 -12.86 10.71
N GLY A 66 -3.41 -13.08 11.39
CA GLY A 66 -3.77 -14.37 11.97
C GLY A 66 -4.96 -14.97 11.26
N VAL A 67 -4.96 -16.29 11.10
CA VAL A 67 -6.04 -17.04 10.44
C VAL A 67 -6.27 -18.35 11.19
N ARG A 68 -7.52 -18.74 11.37
CA ARG A 68 -7.85 -20.08 11.90
C ARG A 68 -7.28 -21.15 10.98
N ARG A 69 -6.63 -22.15 11.56
CA ARG A 69 -6.00 -23.25 10.82
C ARG A 69 -6.98 -23.91 9.84
N ALA A 70 -8.18 -24.24 10.30
CA ALA A 70 -9.20 -24.85 9.46
C ALA A 70 -9.57 -24.00 8.22
N VAL A 71 -9.64 -22.66 8.37
CA VAL A 71 -9.91 -21.74 7.26
C VAL A 71 -8.73 -21.68 6.29
N TYR A 72 -7.50 -21.63 6.83
CA TYR A 72 -6.28 -21.65 6.02
C TYR A 72 -6.19 -22.92 5.16
N GLU A 73 -6.43 -24.08 5.75
CA GLU A 73 -6.41 -25.39 5.08
C GLU A 73 -7.55 -25.51 4.05
N ALA A 74 -8.77 -25.12 4.41
CA ALA A 74 -9.94 -25.16 3.52
C ALA A 74 -9.77 -24.27 2.28
N LEU A 75 -9.09 -23.14 2.42
CA LEU A 75 -8.82 -22.21 1.31
C LEU A 75 -7.50 -22.49 0.56
N GLY A 76 -6.71 -23.47 0.98
CA GLY A 76 -5.42 -23.81 0.37
C GLY A 76 -4.32 -22.77 0.59
N GLY A 77 -4.42 -21.95 1.64
CA GLY A 77 -3.41 -20.96 2.02
C GLY A 77 -3.22 -19.83 1.03
N PHE A 78 -2.04 -19.22 1.01
CA PHE A 78 -1.68 -18.16 0.07
C PHE A 78 -1.54 -18.69 -1.36
N SER A 79 -2.02 -17.92 -2.34
CA SER A 79 -1.83 -18.24 -3.76
C SER A 79 -0.38 -18.00 -4.20
N LYS A 80 -0.01 -18.55 -5.36
CA LYS A 80 1.32 -18.33 -5.97
C LYS A 80 1.56 -16.87 -6.43
N MET A 81 0.59 -15.99 -6.24
CA MET A 81 0.71 -14.56 -6.53
C MET A 81 1.76 -13.95 -5.61
N ARG A 82 2.76 -13.29 -6.19
CA ARG A 82 3.91 -12.78 -5.42
C ARG A 82 3.66 -11.46 -4.70
N PHE A 83 2.82 -10.59 -5.25
CA PHE A 83 2.42 -9.32 -4.65
C PHE A 83 0.91 -9.26 -4.62
N GLY A 84 0.37 -8.91 -3.44
CA GLY A 84 -1.06 -8.88 -3.19
C GLY A 84 -1.63 -10.25 -2.84
N GLU A 85 -0.78 -11.22 -2.48
CA GLU A 85 -1.16 -12.55 -1.99
C GLU A 85 -2.02 -12.44 -0.73
N ASP A 86 -1.74 -11.46 0.12
CA ASP A 86 -2.53 -11.14 1.32
C ASP A 86 -3.94 -10.62 0.96
N ILE A 87 -4.03 -9.77 -0.05
CA ILE A 87 -5.32 -9.26 -0.54
C ILE A 87 -6.10 -10.39 -1.24
N ASP A 88 -5.44 -11.18 -2.08
CA ASP A 88 -6.04 -12.36 -2.73
C ASP A 88 -6.62 -13.32 -1.69
N PHE A 89 -5.83 -13.63 -0.66
CA PHE A 89 -6.27 -14.53 0.40
C PHE A 89 -7.44 -13.95 1.19
N SER A 90 -7.40 -12.66 1.50
CA SER A 90 -8.51 -11.98 2.17
C SER A 90 -9.80 -11.97 1.32
N ILE A 91 -9.68 -11.78 0.00
CA ILE A 91 -10.83 -11.87 -0.91
C ILE A 91 -11.44 -13.28 -0.87
N ARG A 92 -10.61 -14.33 -0.86
CA ARG A 92 -11.09 -15.72 -0.76
C ARG A 92 -11.75 -16.00 0.59
N ILE A 93 -11.22 -15.46 1.69
CA ILE A 93 -11.86 -15.52 3.01
C ILE A 93 -13.28 -14.96 2.93
N PHE A 94 -13.45 -13.74 2.42
CA PHE A 94 -14.78 -13.12 2.31
C PHE A 94 -15.72 -13.83 1.34
N LYS A 95 -15.21 -14.33 0.19
CA LYS A 95 -16.04 -15.03 -0.80
C LYS A 95 -16.58 -16.37 -0.31
N ASN A 96 -15.90 -16.98 0.67
CA ASN A 96 -16.34 -18.22 1.29
C ASN A 96 -17.12 -17.99 2.61
N GLY A 97 -17.58 -16.77 2.87
CA GLY A 97 -18.44 -16.46 4.01
C GLY A 97 -17.71 -16.34 5.36
N TYR A 98 -16.37 -16.40 5.36
CA TYR A 98 -15.59 -16.22 6.57
C TYR A 98 -15.40 -14.74 6.91
N THR A 99 -15.14 -14.46 8.18
CA THR A 99 -14.97 -13.12 8.73
C THR A 99 -13.50 -12.72 8.85
N CYS A 100 -13.22 -11.44 8.60
CA CYS A 100 -11.90 -10.87 8.86
C CYS A 100 -12.04 -9.55 9.61
N ARG A 101 -11.31 -9.38 10.73
CA ARG A 101 -11.43 -8.23 11.61
C ARG A 101 -10.12 -7.49 11.81
N LEU A 102 -10.22 -6.18 11.99
CA LEU A 102 -9.12 -5.35 12.48
C LEU A 102 -9.09 -5.44 14.01
N PHE A 103 -7.93 -5.81 14.57
CA PHE A 103 -7.63 -5.76 15.99
C PHE A 103 -6.73 -4.55 16.28
N PRO A 104 -7.29 -3.42 16.75
CA PRO A 104 -6.55 -2.16 16.85
C PRO A 104 -5.36 -2.21 17.79
N ASP A 105 -5.46 -3.02 18.86
CA ASP A 105 -4.43 -3.15 19.89
C ASP A 105 -3.38 -4.19 19.56
N ALA A 106 -3.63 -5.07 18.57
CA ALA A 106 -2.68 -6.06 18.08
C ALA A 106 -1.77 -5.46 17.00
N TRP A 107 -1.03 -4.41 17.36
CA TRP A 107 -0.13 -3.72 16.44
C TRP A 107 1.29 -4.28 16.50
N VAL A 108 2.04 -4.07 15.40
CA VAL A 108 3.45 -4.49 15.28
C VAL A 108 4.32 -3.36 14.76
N TYR A 109 5.60 -3.35 15.12
CA TYR A 109 6.59 -2.52 14.44
C TYR A 109 6.96 -3.17 13.10
N HIS A 110 6.70 -2.47 12.01
CA HIS A 110 7.03 -2.97 10.67
C HIS A 110 8.11 -2.11 10.03
N LYS A 111 9.29 -2.68 9.87
CA LYS A 111 10.46 -1.98 9.31
C LYS A 111 10.22 -1.59 7.85
N ARG A 112 10.28 -0.29 7.58
CA ARG A 112 10.15 0.25 6.22
C ARG A 112 11.41 -0.02 5.40
N ARG A 113 11.32 0.13 4.08
CA ARG A 113 12.47 0.05 3.18
C ARG A 113 13.53 1.05 3.61
N THR A 114 14.80 0.66 3.49
CA THR A 114 15.94 1.43 3.99
C THR A 114 16.38 2.53 3.02
N ASP A 115 15.96 2.46 1.75
CA ASP A 115 16.27 3.43 0.70
C ASP A 115 15.09 3.64 -0.27
N LEU A 116 15.14 4.76 -0.96
CA LEU A 116 14.08 5.19 -1.88
C LEU A 116 14.00 4.31 -3.14
N LYS A 117 15.10 3.72 -3.60
CA LYS A 117 15.12 2.82 -4.77
C LYS A 117 14.37 1.51 -4.47
N LYS A 118 14.62 0.90 -3.31
CA LYS A 118 13.87 -0.28 -2.85
C LYS A 118 12.40 0.07 -2.61
N PHE A 119 12.13 1.28 -2.13
CA PHE A 119 10.76 1.74 -1.94
C PHE A 119 10.04 1.92 -3.27
N PHE A 120 10.66 2.57 -4.27
CA PHE A 120 10.09 2.66 -5.62
C PHE A 120 9.74 1.29 -6.19
N LYS A 121 10.67 0.32 -6.10
CA LYS A 121 10.42 -1.05 -6.55
C LYS A 121 9.22 -1.69 -5.86
N GLN A 122 9.08 -1.47 -4.55
CA GLN A 122 7.94 -1.98 -3.78
C GLN A 122 6.61 -1.41 -4.27
N VAL A 123 6.50 -0.09 -4.41
CA VAL A 123 5.24 0.56 -4.80
C VAL A 123 4.90 0.33 -6.27
N HIS A 124 5.89 0.26 -7.14
CA HIS A 124 5.72 -0.12 -8.55
C HIS A 124 5.09 -1.51 -8.68
N ASN A 125 5.60 -2.47 -7.92
CA ASN A 125 5.04 -3.82 -7.89
C ASN A 125 3.63 -3.86 -7.28
N SER A 126 3.32 -2.98 -6.33
CA SER A 126 1.97 -2.85 -5.79
C SER A 126 0.98 -2.34 -6.84
N GLY A 127 1.42 -1.45 -7.74
CA GLY A 127 0.64 -1.01 -8.90
C GLY A 127 0.36 -2.15 -9.88
N ILE A 128 1.38 -2.97 -10.20
CA ILE A 128 1.24 -4.17 -11.05
C ILE A 128 0.26 -5.16 -10.40
N ALA A 129 0.44 -5.45 -9.12
CA ALA A 129 -0.41 -6.38 -8.37
C ALA A 129 -1.89 -5.96 -8.38
N ARG A 130 -2.18 -4.65 -8.40
CA ARG A 130 -3.55 -4.15 -8.45
C ARG A 130 -4.27 -4.57 -9.73
N ILE A 131 -3.60 -4.52 -10.86
CA ILE A 131 -4.16 -4.97 -12.14
C ILE A 131 -4.30 -6.49 -12.19
N ASN A 132 -3.34 -7.24 -11.62
CA ASN A 132 -3.44 -8.69 -11.51
C ASN A 132 -4.66 -9.11 -10.66
N LEU A 133 -4.86 -8.43 -9.53
CA LEU A 133 -6.06 -8.63 -8.70
C LEU A 133 -7.35 -8.24 -9.43
N TYR A 134 -7.35 -7.14 -10.18
CA TYR A 134 -8.50 -6.72 -10.99
C TYR A 134 -8.86 -7.77 -12.05
N LYS A 135 -7.88 -8.33 -12.75
CA LYS A 135 -8.11 -9.39 -13.75
C LYS A 135 -8.69 -10.66 -13.12
N LYS A 136 -8.31 -10.98 -11.90
CA LYS A 136 -8.80 -12.16 -11.15
C LYS A 136 -10.14 -11.87 -10.45
N TYR A 137 -10.29 -10.63 -9.95
CA TYR A 137 -11.47 -10.17 -9.20
C TYR A 137 -11.84 -8.75 -9.66
N PRO A 138 -12.67 -8.59 -10.71
CA PRO A 138 -13.02 -7.29 -11.27
C PRO A 138 -13.55 -6.30 -10.22
N ASP A 139 -14.36 -6.75 -9.28
CA ASP A 139 -14.94 -5.94 -8.20
C ASP A 139 -13.91 -5.43 -7.17
N SER A 140 -12.67 -5.93 -7.23
CA SER A 140 -11.59 -5.51 -6.32
C SER A 140 -11.01 -4.14 -6.64
N LEU A 141 -11.21 -3.63 -7.85
CA LEU A 141 -10.72 -2.33 -8.28
C LEU A 141 -11.69 -1.22 -7.86
N LYS A 142 -11.23 -0.33 -6.99
CA LYS A 142 -12.00 0.84 -6.52
C LYS A 142 -11.39 2.12 -7.08
N LEU A 143 -12.18 3.21 -7.16
CA LEU A 143 -11.72 4.52 -7.66
C LEU A 143 -10.45 5.01 -6.97
N VAL A 144 -10.33 4.80 -5.66
CA VAL A 144 -9.15 5.17 -4.88
C VAL A 144 -7.87 4.52 -5.40
N HIS A 145 -7.94 3.35 -6.00
CA HIS A 145 -6.78 2.68 -6.59
C HIS A 145 -6.30 3.31 -7.91
N LEU A 146 -7.16 4.13 -8.55
CA LEU A 146 -6.81 4.86 -9.77
C LEU A 146 -6.10 6.18 -9.47
N LEU A 147 -6.28 6.75 -8.28
CA LEU A 147 -5.72 8.06 -7.93
C LEU A 147 -4.21 8.19 -8.19
N PRO A 148 -3.35 7.23 -7.81
CA PRO A 148 -1.92 7.34 -8.12
C PRO A 148 -1.63 7.26 -9.63
N ALA A 149 -2.44 6.51 -10.39
CA ALA A 149 -2.28 6.41 -11.84
C ALA A 149 -2.67 7.73 -12.52
N VAL A 150 -3.77 8.36 -12.08
CA VAL A 150 -4.19 9.70 -12.54
C VAL A 150 -3.17 10.76 -12.14
N PHE A 151 -2.68 10.74 -10.91
CA PHE A 151 -1.62 11.64 -10.43
C PHE A 151 -0.37 11.55 -11.32
N THR A 152 0.06 10.32 -11.67
CA THR A 152 1.23 10.10 -12.53
C THR A 152 1.05 10.74 -13.90
N LEU A 153 -0.12 10.57 -14.52
CA LEU A 153 -0.44 11.24 -15.79
C LEU A 153 -0.51 12.76 -15.65
N GLY A 154 -1.14 13.25 -14.57
CA GLY A 154 -1.21 14.68 -14.28
C GLY A 154 0.16 15.33 -14.15
N VAL A 155 1.07 14.71 -13.38
CA VAL A 155 2.45 15.19 -13.25
C VAL A 155 3.17 15.17 -14.61
N ALA A 156 3.02 14.09 -15.40
CA ALA A 156 3.64 14.01 -16.73
C ALA A 156 3.12 15.11 -17.64
N LEU A 157 1.82 15.38 -17.67
CA LEU A 157 1.22 16.45 -18.48
C LEU A 157 1.68 17.84 -18.03
N LEU A 158 1.76 18.10 -16.73
CA LEU A 158 2.27 19.36 -16.19
C LEU A 158 3.73 19.58 -16.58
N LEU A 159 4.56 18.54 -16.52
CA LEU A 159 5.96 18.62 -16.93
C LEU A 159 6.11 18.84 -18.45
N LEU A 160 5.30 18.17 -19.28
CA LEU A 160 5.27 18.39 -20.73
C LEU A 160 4.73 19.76 -21.12
N GLY A 161 3.88 20.35 -20.28
CA GLY A 161 3.34 21.70 -20.49
C GLY A 161 4.32 22.82 -20.14
N THR A 162 5.40 22.56 -19.40
CA THR A 162 6.34 23.59 -18.93
C THR A 162 7.02 24.40 -20.03
N PRO A 163 7.38 23.84 -21.20
CA PRO A 163 7.92 24.62 -22.30
C PRO A 163 6.94 25.68 -22.86
N PHE A 164 5.64 25.47 -22.67
CA PHE A 164 4.58 26.36 -23.14
C PHE A 164 4.09 27.32 -22.08
N CYS A 165 4.15 26.88 -20.79
CA CYS A 165 3.67 27.66 -19.66
C CYS A 165 4.44 27.27 -18.38
N LEU A 166 5.33 28.15 -17.91
CA LEU A 166 6.08 27.95 -16.68
C LEU A 166 5.19 27.77 -15.44
N PHE A 167 3.99 28.35 -15.45
CA PHE A 167 3.03 28.20 -14.34
C PHE A 167 2.54 26.76 -14.15
N SER A 168 2.76 25.85 -15.12
CA SER A 168 2.43 24.43 -14.97
C SER A 168 3.22 23.74 -13.85
N PHE A 169 4.33 24.30 -13.39
CA PHE A 169 5.04 23.80 -12.19
C PHE A 169 4.34 24.12 -10.86
N ILE A 170 3.47 25.13 -10.82
CA ILE A 170 2.87 25.58 -9.56
C ILE A 170 2.15 24.46 -8.80
N PRO A 171 1.29 23.63 -9.43
CA PRO A 171 0.62 22.55 -8.70
C PRO A 171 1.59 21.54 -8.09
N ILE A 172 2.71 21.25 -8.78
CA ILE A 172 3.74 20.33 -8.32
C ILE A 172 4.45 20.90 -7.09
N ILE A 173 4.81 22.19 -7.15
CA ILE A 173 5.47 22.90 -6.05
C ILE A 173 4.53 22.97 -4.83
N LEU A 174 3.28 23.37 -5.04
CA LEU A 174 2.29 23.46 -3.95
C LEU A 174 2.08 22.11 -3.27
N TYR A 175 1.98 21.02 -4.04
CA TYR A 175 1.87 19.68 -3.48
C TYR A 175 3.14 19.29 -2.69
N ALA A 176 4.33 19.58 -3.21
CA ALA A 176 5.59 19.32 -2.52
C ALA A 176 5.68 20.09 -1.18
N LEU A 177 5.30 21.38 -1.19
CA LEU A 177 5.26 22.21 0.02
C LEU A 177 4.25 21.66 1.05
N LEU A 178 3.06 21.29 0.61
CA LEU A 178 2.02 20.70 1.48
C LEU A 178 2.53 19.42 2.15
N VAL A 179 3.13 18.51 1.40
CA VAL A 179 3.72 17.26 1.92
C VAL A 179 4.85 17.57 2.91
N CYS A 180 5.73 18.52 2.56
CA CYS A 180 6.84 18.92 3.42
C CYS A 180 6.34 19.47 4.75
N MET A 181 5.41 20.42 4.71
CA MET A 181 4.84 21.04 5.91
C MET A 181 4.13 20.02 6.80
N ASP A 182 3.23 19.24 6.23
CA ASP A 182 2.46 18.24 6.99
C ASP A 182 3.39 17.18 7.61
N SER A 183 4.36 16.67 6.86
CA SER A 183 5.33 15.71 7.39
C SER A 183 6.25 16.31 8.45
N THR A 184 6.68 17.58 8.28
CA THR A 184 7.49 18.28 9.27
C THR A 184 6.74 18.42 10.60
N ILE A 185 5.46 18.77 10.54
CA ILE A 185 4.60 18.88 11.74
C ILE A 185 4.44 17.51 12.42
N GLN A 186 4.12 16.46 11.65
CA GLN A 186 3.89 15.13 12.20
C GLN A 186 5.15 14.49 12.81
N ASN A 187 6.29 14.67 12.18
CA ASN A 187 7.56 14.08 12.61
C ASN A 187 8.44 15.03 13.44
N LYS A 188 8.02 16.28 13.63
CA LYS A 188 8.79 17.34 14.33
C LYS A 188 10.21 17.51 13.79
N SER A 189 10.39 17.34 12.48
CA SER A 189 11.69 17.37 11.80
C SER A 189 11.56 17.86 10.36
N LEU A 190 12.21 18.98 10.05
CA LEU A 190 12.27 19.53 8.69
C LEU A 190 12.99 18.58 7.72
N ALA A 191 14.06 17.90 8.19
CA ALA A 191 14.77 16.92 7.38
C ALA A 191 13.86 15.79 6.91
N ILE A 192 13.04 15.25 7.81
CA ILE A 192 12.04 14.23 7.45
C ILE A 192 11.00 14.83 6.51
N GLY A 193 10.56 16.07 6.70
CA GLY A 193 9.66 16.78 5.81
C GLY A 193 10.20 16.84 4.37
N ILE A 194 11.46 17.20 4.20
CA ILE A 194 12.14 17.26 2.89
C ILE A 194 12.23 15.86 2.25
N TYR A 195 12.66 14.84 3.00
CA TYR A 195 12.69 13.46 2.49
C TYR A 195 11.29 12.93 2.12
N SER A 196 10.26 13.41 2.80
CA SER A 196 8.86 13.02 2.55
C SER A 196 8.34 13.51 1.21
N ILE A 197 8.87 14.62 0.66
CA ILE A 197 8.57 15.04 -0.71
C ILE A 197 8.95 13.91 -1.68
N ALA A 198 10.20 13.48 -1.65
CA ALA A 198 10.68 12.41 -2.52
C ALA A 198 9.91 11.10 -2.29
N ALA A 199 9.65 10.74 -1.04
CA ALA A 199 8.89 9.54 -0.71
C ALA A 199 7.45 9.59 -1.20
N ALA A 200 6.76 10.74 -1.12
CA ALA A 200 5.39 10.92 -1.61
C ALA A 200 5.30 10.81 -3.14
N PHE A 201 6.20 11.47 -3.86
CA PHE A 201 6.27 11.33 -5.33
C PHE A 201 6.60 9.89 -5.73
N ILE A 202 7.52 9.23 -5.06
CA ILE A 202 7.83 7.81 -5.29
C ILE A 202 6.62 6.93 -5.02
N GLN A 203 5.88 7.17 -3.94
CA GLN A 203 4.66 6.42 -3.60
C GLN A 203 3.63 6.49 -4.74
N LEU A 204 3.36 7.68 -5.25
CA LEU A 204 2.32 7.90 -6.24
C LEU A 204 2.79 7.53 -7.67
N ILE A 205 3.94 8.04 -8.10
CA ILE A 205 4.48 7.78 -9.44
C ILE A 205 4.93 6.33 -9.59
N GLY A 206 5.58 5.77 -8.56
CA GLY A 206 5.99 4.36 -8.57
C GLY A 206 4.79 3.43 -8.73
N TYR A 207 3.74 3.64 -7.94
CA TYR A 207 2.50 2.87 -8.09
C TYR A 207 1.84 3.12 -9.45
N GLY A 208 1.68 4.37 -9.86
CA GLY A 208 1.02 4.73 -11.12
C GLY A 208 1.74 4.16 -12.34
N THR A 209 3.07 4.21 -12.39
CA THR A 209 3.85 3.60 -13.49
C THR A 209 3.70 2.08 -13.52
N GLY A 210 3.67 1.41 -12.35
CA GLY A 210 3.39 -0.02 -12.24
C GLY A 210 1.98 -0.37 -12.73
N PHE A 211 1.00 0.42 -12.33
CA PHE A 211 -0.39 0.29 -12.73
C PHE A 211 -0.55 0.40 -14.27
N TRP A 212 -0.03 1.47 -14.89
CA TRP A 212 -0.13 1.70 -16.33
C TRP A 212 0.60 0.63 -17.14
N ARG A 213 1.80 0.20 -16.69
CA ARG A 213 2.55 -0.89 -17.31
C ARG A 213 1.74 -2.19 -17.32
N ALA A 214 1.14 -2.55 -16.18
CA ALA A 214 0.36 -3.77 -16.08
C ALA A 214 -0.95 -3.66 -16.84
N TRP A 215 -1.64 -2.52 -16.79
CA TRP A 215 -2.85 -2.28 -17.54
C TRP A 215 -2.61 -2.44 -19.04
N TRP A 216 -1.57 -1.79 -19.57
CA TRP A 216 -1.20 -1.92 -20.98
C TRP A 216 -0.92 -3.37 -21.39
N GLN A 217 -0.12 -4.08 -20.61
CA GLN A 217 0.26 -5.45 -20.97
C GLN A 217 -0.89 -6.44 -20.81
N ARG A 218 -1.69 -6.33 -19.74
CA ARG A 218 -2.73 -7.32 -19.44
C ARG A 218 -4.09 -6.99 -20.02
N CYS A 219 -4.46 -5.73 -20.10
CA CYS A 219 -5.77 -5.32 -20.57
C CYS A 219 -5.77 -4.97 -22.07
N VAL A 220 -4.68 -4.36 -22.57
CA VAL A 220 -4.58 -3.97 -23.99
C VAL A 220 -3.92 -5.06 -24.82
N ARG A 221 -2.76 -5.57 -24.37
CA ARG A 221 -1.99 -6.58 -25.12
C ARG A 221 -2.37 -8.03 -24.83
N GLY A 222 -3.27 -8.29 -23.90
CA GLY A 222 -3.75 -9.63 -23.54
C GLY A 222 -2.69 -10.58 -22.96
N LYS A 223 -1.52 -10.05 -22.52
CA LYS A 223 -0.46 -10.89 -21.96
C LYS A 223 -0.83 -11.48 -20.61
N ASP A 224 -0.28 -12.63 -20.30
CA ASP A 224 -0.43 -13.29 -19.01
C ASP A 224 0.25 -12.51 -17.86
N GLU A 225 0.02 -12.98 -16.62
CA GLU A 225 0.60 -12.39 -15.43
C GLU A 225 2.13 -12.29 -15.53
N PHE A 226 2.66 -11.11 -15.19
CA PHE A 226 4.11 -10.95 -15.20
C PHE A 226 4.76 -11.73 -14.06
N GLU A 227 5.64 -12.59 -14.42
CA GLU A 227 6.58 -13.20 -13.49
C GLU A 227 7.74 -12.26 -13.13
N ALA A 228 7.49 -10.98 -12.91
CA ALA A 228 8.51 -9.97 -12.76
C ALA A 228 9.55 -10.28 -11.67
N PHE A 229 9.36 -11.33 -10.86
CA PHE A 229 10.20 -11.60 -9.70
C PHE A 229 10.44 -13.07 -9.36
N GLN A 230 10.04 -14.05 -10.17
CA GLN A 230 10.23 -15.46 -9.83
C GLN A 230 11.70 -15.86 -9.69
N LYS A 231 12.61 -15.18 -10.38
CA LYS A 231 14.03 -15.61 -10.46
C LYS A 231 14.92 -15.25 -9.27
N ASN A 232 14.54 -14.31 -8.39
CA ASN A 232 15.51 -13.72 -7.46
C ASN A 232 15.15 -13.77 -5.95
N PHE A 233 14.13 -14.51 -5.53
CA PHE A 233 13.71 -14.46 -4.12
C PHE A 233 14.03 -15.71 -3.30
N TYR A 234 14.35 -16.81 -3.97
CA TYR A 234 14.68 -18.09 -3.33
C TYR A 234 15.98 -18.68 -3.92
N LYS A 235 16.98 -17.83 -4.11
CA LYS A 235 18.36 -18.27 -4.30
C LYS A 235 19.14 -17.91 -3.06
#